data_7e0b466adc6dc9c5b63f927458159460
#
_entry.id   7e0b466adc6dc9c5b63f927458159460
#
_cell.length_a   1.000
_cell.length_b   1.000
_cell.length_c   1.000
_cell.angle_alpha   90.00
_cell.angle_beta   90.00
_cell.angle_gamma   90.00
#
_symmetry.space_group_name_H-M   'P 1'
#
loop_
_entity.id
_entity.type
_entity.pdbx_description
1 polymer ?
#
loop_
_entity_poly.entity_id
_entity_poly.type
_entity_poly.pdbx_seq_one_letter_code
_entity_poly.pdbx_strand_id
1 'polypeptide(L)'
;MKLNLKKPLVIFDLETTGLDLVRDRIIQISYIKVGIDGSEKRGDHIINPGIMIPKEVEELTGITNEVVKDKPNFKMLAQSLCNEFEGCDFAGFNSNRFDIPMLAEEFLRVGINFDFSKCRMIDAQVIFHKMEKRNLAAAYKFYCGRKMEEDFEAHRADQDTEATY
;
A
#
# COMPACT_ATOMS: atom_id res chain seq x y z
N MET A 1 3.05 -0.78 20.14
CA MET A 1 3.83 -2.02 19.83
C MET A 1 5.27 -1.60 19.61
N LYS A 2 6.27 -2.22 20.24
CA LYS A 2 7.68 -1.83 20.04
C LYS A 2 8.25 -2.69 18.90
N LEU A 3 8.54 -2.08 17.76
CA LEU A 3 9.19 -2.73 16.62
C LEU A 3 10.70 -2.83 16.89
N ASN A 4 11.30 -3.99 16.61
CA ASN A 4 12.75 -4.17 16.72
C ASN A 4 13.38 -3.89 15.34
N LEU A 5 13.48 -2.61 15.00
CA LEU A 5 13.98 -2.15 13.71
C LEU A 5 15.50 -2.16 13.64
N LYS A 6 16.06 -2.56 12.51
CA LYS A 6 17.50 -2.43 12.19
C LYS A 6 17.79 -1.21 11.32
N LYS A 7 16.78 -0.71 10.62
CA LYS A 7 16.77 0.53 9.84
C LYS A 7 15.48 1.28 10.17
N PRO A 8 15.40 2.58 9.96
CA PRO A 8 14.14 3.28 10.02
C PRO A 8 13.13 2.65 9.03
N LEU A 9 11.85 2.70 9.37
CA LEU A 9 10.77 2.13 8.58
C LEU A 9 9.85 3.26 8.11
N VAL A 10 9.64 3.35 6.81
CA VAL A 10 8.63 4.22 6.19
C VAL A 10 7.39 3.38 5.90
N ILE A 11 6.30 3.67 6.60
CA ILE A 11 4.97 3.11 6.33
C ILE A 11 4.25 4.15 5.49
N PHE A 12 3.80 3.80 4.29
CA PHE A 12 3.25 4.79 3.36
C PHE A 12 2.12 4.23 2.50
N ASP A 13 1.37 5.14 1.94
CA ASP A 13 0.27 4.90 1.02
C ASP A 13 0.19 6.02 -0.01
N LEU A 14 -0.29 5.73 -1.21
CA LEU A 14 -0.38 6.65 -2.33
C LEU A 14 -1.82 6.74 -2.84
N GLU A 15 -2.27 7.97 -3.13
CA GLU A 15 -3.39 8.19 -4.04
C GLU A 15 -2.85 8.64 -5.40
N THR A 16 -3.48 8.16 -6.48
CA THR A 16 -3.01 8.37 -7.85
C THR A 16 -4.17 8.70 -8.79
N THR A 17 -3.87 9.22 -9.97
CA THR A 17 -4.88 9.49 -11.00
C THR A 17 -5.47 8.23 -11.63
N GLY A 18 -4.88 7.06 -11.37
CA GLY A 18 -5.29 5.74 -11.87
C GLY A 18 -4.22 4.69 -11.59
N LEU A 19 -4.33 3.52 -12.22
CA LEU A 19 -3.50 2.34 -11.91
C LEU A 19 -2.39 2.07 -12.95
N ASP A 20 -2.27 2.86 -13.99
CA ASP A 20 -1.24 2.70 -15.02
C ASP A 20 0.06 3.39 -14.58
N LEU A 21 1.08 2.61 -14.25
CA LEU A 21 2.37 3.12 -13.76
C LEU A 21 3.05 4.11 -14.71
N VAL A 22 2.78 4.02 -16.01
CA VAL A 22 3.41 4.88 -17.03
C VAL A 22 2.62 6.18 -17.23
N ARG A 23 1.29 6.11 -17.24
CA ARG A 23 0.41 7.23 -17.60
C ARG A 23 -0.07 8.00 -16.38
N ASP A 24 -0.31 7.29 -15.28
CA ASP A 24 -0.86 7.91 -14.09
C ASP A 24 0.19 8.57 -13.21
N ARG A 25 -0.27 9.39 -12.29
CA ARG A 25 0.55 10.26 -11.43
C ARG A 25 0.09 10.19 -10.00
N ILE A 26 1.01 10.38 -9.07
CA ILE A 26 0.70 10.52 -7.65
C ILE A 26 -0.02 11.86 -7.43
N ILE A 27 -1.15 11.82 -6.71
CA ILE A 27 -1.90 12.99 -6.26
C ILE A 27 -1.82 13.19 -4.74
N GLN A 28 -1.47 12.15 -3.99
CA GLN A 28 -1.14 12.26 -2.57
C GLN A 28 -0.10 11.20 -2.19
N ILE A 29 0.81 11.58 -1.31
CA ILE A 29 1.66 10.66 -0.57
C ILE A 29 1.53 10.92 0.91
N SER A 30 1.11 9.91 1.67
CA SER A 30 1.07 9.94 3.12
C SER A 30 2.03 8.92 3.70
N TYR A 31 2.79 9.30 4.74
CA TYR A 31 3.73 8.38 5.35
C TYR A 31 3.95 8.63 6.84
N ILE A 32 4.35 7.57 7.53
CA ILE A 32 4.88 7.59 8.89
C ILE A 32 6.28 6.95 8.83
N LYS A 33 7.28 7.72 9.16
CA LYS A 33 8.64 7.22 9.34
C LYS A 33 8.89 6.92 10.82
N VAL A 34 9.20 5.67 11.12
CA VAL A 34 9.51 5.18 12.46
C VAL A 34 11.02 5.00 12.58
N GLY A 35 11.64 5.74 13.48
CA GLY A 35 13.07 5.62 13.79
C GLY A 35 13.41 4.34 14.54
N ILE A 36 14.69 3.97 14.56
CA ILE A 36 15.18 2.80 15.32
C ILE A 36 14.95 2.99 16.82
N ASP A 37 14.97 4.23 17.29
CA ASP A 37 14.69 4.64 18.66
C ASP A 37 13.19 4.67 19.01
N GLY A 38 12.34 4.45 18.02
CA GLY A 38 10.88 4.50 18.14
C GLY A 38 10.30 5.92 17.95
N SER A 39 11.11 6.90 17.55
CA SER A 39 10.60 8.22 17.15
C SER A 39 9.72 8.11 15.91
N GLU A 40 8.71 8.97 15.81
CA GLU A 40 7.81 9.02 14.64
C GLU A 40 7.89 10.40 13.98
N LYS A 41 7.94 10.38 12.66
CA LYS A 41 7.77 11.57 11.82
C LYS A 41 6.68 11.28 10.79
N ARG A 42 5.75 12.19 10.60
CA ARG A 42 4.63 12.05 9.67
C ARG A 42 4.75 13.07 8.56
N GLY A 43 4.44 12.66 7.35
CA GLY A 43 4.30 13.51 6.19
C GLY A 43 3.00 13.18 5.46
N ASP A 44 2.35 14.22 4.97
CA ASP A 44 1.16 14.11 4.13
C ASP A 44 1.20 15.25 3.11
N HIS A 45 1.27 14.89 1.83
CA HIS A 45 1.48 15.84 0.75
C HIS A 45 0.47 15.59 -0.37
N ILE A 46 -0.41 16.56 -0.58
CA ILE A 46 -1.22 16.65 -1.81
C ILE A 46 -0.33 17.20 -2.92
N ILE A 47 -0.39 16.55 -4.08
CA ILE A 47 0.52 16.77 -5.20
C ILE A 47 -0.28 17.12 -6.45
N ASN A 48 0.16 18.18 -7.15
CA ASN A 48 -0.38 18.48 -8.46
C ASN A 48 0.20 17.50 -9.49
N PRO A 49 -0.63 16.62 -10.09
CA PRO A 49 -0.16 15.61 -11.02
C PRO A 49 0.27 16.18 -12.39
N GLY A 50 -0.10 17.43 -12.69
CA GLY A 50 0.09 18.04 -14.01
C GLY A 50 -0.78 17.47 -15.13
N ILE A 51 -1.68 16.56 -14.79
CA ILE A 51 -2.69 15.96 -15.68
C ILE A 51 -4.06 16.03 -14.98
N MET A 52 -5.14 15.86 -15.74
CA MET A 52 -6.49 15.85 -15.20
C MET A 52 -6.71 14.60 -14.34
N ILE A 53 -7.27 14.80 -13.16
CA ILE A 53 -7.75 13.72 -12.29
C ILE A 53 -9.11 13.27 -12.82
N PRO A 54 -9.31 11.97 -13.14
CA PRO A 54 -10.60 11.45 -13.56
C PRO A 54 -11.67 11.64 -12.48
N LYS A 55 -12.90 11.83 -12.91
CA LYS A 55 -14.01 12.10 -11.99
C LYS A 55 -14.24 10.96 -10.98
N GLU A 56 -14.08 9.74 -11.42
CA GLU A 56 -14.19 8.54 -10.58
C GLU A 56 -13.12 8.54 -9.46
N VAL A 57 -11.92 9.06 -9.74
CA VAL A 57 -10.85 9.19 -8.75
C VAL A 57 -11.14 10.33 -7.79
N GLU A 58 -11.65 11.47 -8.29
CA GLU A 58 -12.08 12.57 -7.42
C GLU A 58 -13.18 12.12 -6.43
N GLU A 59 -14.15 11.33 -6.89
CA GLU A 59 -15.24 10.80 -6.07
C GLU A 59 -14.72 9.76 -5.03
N LEU A 60 -13.72 8.97 -5.41
CA LEU A 60 -13.13 7.94 -4.54
C LEU A 60 -12.24 8.54 -3.45
N THR A 61 -11.35 9.47 -3.83
CA THR A 61 -10.29 9.98 -2.95
C THR A 61 -10.68 11.29 -2.26
N GLY A 62 -11.66 12.02 -2.80
CA GLY A 62 -12.00 13.37 -2.39
C GLY A 62 -10.99 14.43 -2.85
N ILE A 63 -9.94 14.04 -3.61
CA ILE A 63 -8.92 14.94 -4.13
C ILE A 63 -9.35 15.40 -5.53
N THR A 64 -9.71 16.66 -5.66
CA THR A 64 -10.23 17.22 -6.90
C THR A 64 -9.17 17.98 -7.68
N ASN A 65 -9.40 18.19 -8.99
CA ASN A 65 -8.57 19.03 -9.84
C ASN A 65 -8.40 20.45 -9.27
N GLU A 66 -9.42 20.99 -8.61
CA GLU A 66 -9.35 22.31 -7.97
C GLU A 66 -8.44 22.30 -6.73
N VAL A 67 -8.49 21.23 -5.92
CA VAL A 67 -7.65 21.08 -4.72
C VAL A 67 -6.16 21.00 -5.08
N VAL A 68 -5.81 20.30 -6.17
CA VAL A 68 -4.41 20.10 -6.55
C VAL A 68 -3.81 21.26 -7.33
N LYS A 69 -4.61 22.16 -7.86
CA LYS A 69 -4.21 23.22 -8.78
C LYS A 69 -3.01 24.04 -8.32
N ASP A 70 -3.05 24.46 -7.04
CA ASP A 70 -2.02 25.30 -6.43
C ASP A 70 -1.05 24.49 -5.55
N LYS A 71 -1.06 23.15 -5.65
CA LYS A 71 -0.14 22.29 -4.89
C LYS A 71 1.18 22.12 -5.63
N PRO A 72 2.27 21.80 -4.90
CA PRO A 72 3.54 21.47 -5.54
C PRO A 72 3.37 20.22 -6.40
N ASN A 73 4.06 20.16 -7.54
CA ASN A 73 4.17 18.93 -8.29
C ASN A 73 5.21 17.98 -7.67
N PHE A 74 5.23 16.71 -8.12
CA PHE A 74 6.15 15.71 -7.57
C PHE A 74 7.61 16.15 -7.66
N LYS A 75 8.02 16.80 -8.75
CA LYS A 75 9.40 17.28 -8.95
C LYS A 75 9.87 18.21 -7.82
N MET A 76 8.99 19.06 -7.31
CA MET A 76 9.31 19.99 -6.22
C MET A 76 9.53 19.28 -4.88
N LEU A 77 8.90 18.14 -4.67
CA LEU A 77 8.97 17.38 -3.42
C LEU A 77 10.01 16.24 -3.48
N ALA A 78 10.35 15.78 -4.67
CA ALA A 78 11.09 14.56 -4.91
C ALA A 78 12.42 14.49 -4.15
N GLN A 79 13.21 15.56 -4.18
CA GLN A 79 14.52 15.56 -3.47
C GLN A 79 14.34 15.47 -1.96
N SER A 80 13.33 16.16 -1.41
CA SER A 80 13.02 16.10 0.03
C SER A 80 12.55 14.70 0.44
N LEU A 81 11.66 14.09 -0.36
CA LEU A 81 11.20 12.72 -0.14
C LEU A 81 12.33 11.71 -0.28
N CYS A 82 13.19 11.88 -1.29
CA CYS A 82 14.38 11.03 -1.47
C CYS A 82 15.28 11.05 -0.24
N ASN A 83 15.62 12.25 0.26
CA ASN A 83 16.45 12.40 1.44
C ASN A 83 15.78 11.84 2.71
N GLU A 84 14.45 12.00 2.82
CA GLU A 84 13.68 11.46 3.93
C GLU A 84 13.66 9.94 3.96
N PHE A 85 13.59 9.31 2.79
CA PHE A 85 13.44 7.86 2.62
C PHE A 85 14.77 7.13 2.50
N GLU A 86 15.88 7.85 2.32
CA GLU A 86 17.21 7.24 2.19
C GLU A 86 17.56 6.40 3.43
N GLY A 87 18.04 5.18 3.18
CA GLY A 87 18.44 4.24 4.23
C GLY A 87 17.30 3.60 5.01
N CYS A 88 16.04 3.82 4.62
CA CYS A 88 14.86 3.23 5.25
C CYS A 88 14.46 1.90 4.61
N ASP A 89 13.76 1.07 5.37
CA ASP A 89 12.91 -0.01 4.87
C ASP A 89 11.50 0.54 4.63
N PHE A 90 10.67 -0.15 3.84
CA PHE A 90 9.33 0.31 3.48
C PHE A 90 8.25 -0.67 3.92
N ALA A 91 7.08 -0.15 4.28
CA ALA A 91 5.89 -0.93 4.55
C ALA A 91 4.65 -0.26 3.95
N GLY A 92 3.66 -1.07 3.56
CA GLY A 92 2.37 -0.62 3.07
C GLY A 92 1.39 -1.77 2.93
N PHE A 93 0.22 -1.52 2.38
CA PHE A 93 -0.78 -2.54 2.07
C PHE A 93 -0.89 -2.71 0.55
N ASN A 94 -0.60 -3.89 0.02
CA ASN A 94 -0.47 -4.17 -1.42
C ASN A 94 0.63 -3.34 -2.11
N SER A 95 1.51 -2.73 -1.34
CA SER A 95 2.50 -1.75 -1.79
C SER A 95 3.57 -2.33 -2.72
N ASN A 96 3.88 -3.62 -2.61
CA ASN A 96 4.83 -4.28 -3.51
C ASN A 96 4.36 -4.31 -4.97
N ARG A 97 3.04 -4.32 -5.19
CA ARG A 97 2.46 -4.41 -6.53
C ARG A 97 2.16 -3.05 -7.14
N PHE A 98 1.94 -2.03 -6.32
CA PHE A 98 1.48 -0.74 -6.81
C PHE A 98 2.31 0.44 -6.28
N ASP A 99 2.29 0.72 -4.98
CA ASP A 99 2.87 1.95 -4.43
C ASP A 99 4.37 2.06 -4.65
N ILE A 100 5.14 0.98 -4.42
CA ILE A 100 6.58 0.97 -4.65
C ILE A 100 6.92 1.19 -6.12
N PRO A 101 6.34 0.45 -7.09
CA PRO A 101 6.56 0.71 -8.52
C PRO A 101 6.15 2.11 -8.95
N MET A 102 5.01 2.64 -8.47
CA MET A 102 4.54 3.98 -8.79
C MET A 102 5.51 5.05 -8.28
N LEU A 103 5.94 4.93 -7.03
CA LEU A 103 6.90 5.87 -6.42
C LEU A 103 8.26 5.83 -7.13
N ALA A 104 8.72 4.64 -7.50
CA ALA A 104 9.97 4.47 -8.27
C ALA A 104 9.88 5.16 -9.63
N GLU A 105 8.76 4.98 -10.34
CA GLU A 105 8.52 5.61 -11.63
C GLU A 105 8.45 7.14 -11.52
N GLU A 106 7.80 7.68 -10.49
CA GLU A 106 7.76 9.13 -10.25
C GLU A 106 9.15 9.72 -9.97
N PHE A 107 9.99 9.04 -9.18
CA PHE A 107 11.38 9.45 -8.98
C PHE A 107 12.17 9.44 -10.28
N LEU A 108 12.04 8.39 -11.09
CA LEU A 108 12.73 8.28 -12.39
C LEU A 108 12.32 9.39 -13.35
N ARG A 109 11.04 9.75 -13.40
CA ARG A 109 10.53 10.85 -14.26
C ARG A 109 11.17 12.20 -13.95
N VAL A 110 11.56 12.42 -12.72
CA VAL A 110 12.22 13.65 -12.29
C VAL A 110 13.75 13.54 -12.24
N GLY A 111 14.30 12.42 -12.72
CA GLY A 111 15.76 12.19 -12.83
C GLY A 111 16.42 11.73 -11.53
N ILE A 112 15.63 11.27 -10.54
CA ILE A 112 16.14 10.70 -9.29
C ILE A 112 16.12 9.17 -9.40
N ASN A 113 17.29 8.55 -9.29
CA ASN A 113 17.41 7.09 -9.24
C ASN A 113 17.46 6.63 -7.78
N PHE A 114 16.30 6.45 -7.16
CA PHE A 114 16.21 5.93 -5.81
C PHE A 114 16.40 4.40 -5.81
N ASP A 115 17.42 3.92 -5.09
CA ASP A 115 17.80 2.50 -5.08
C ASP A 115 16.96 1.69 -4.08
N PHE A 116 15.78 1.26 -4.52
CA PHE A 116 14.89 0.40 -3.74
C PHE A 116 15.47 -1.01 -3.47
N SER A 117 16.51 -1.46 -4.21
CA SER A 117 17.09 -2.80 -4.02
C SER A 117 17.76 -2.97 -2.65
N LYS A 118 18.14 -1.87 -2.02
CA LYS A 118 18.75 -1.84 -0.68
C LYS A 118 17.74 -1.81 0.46
N CYS A 119 16.44 -1.70 0.13
CA CYS A 119 15.35 -1.60 1.08
C CYS A 119 14.65 -2.95 1.24
N ARG A 120 14.21 -3.25 2.47
CA ARG A 120 13.27 -4.35 2.70
C ARG A 120 11.86 -3.83 2.48
N MET A 121 11.04 -4.65 1.80
CA MET A 121 9.65 -4.32 1.54
C MET A 121 8.75 -5.20 2.40
N ILE A 122 7.93 -4.59 3.22
CA ILE A 122 6.98 -5.24 4.15
C ILE A 122 5.58 -4.95 3.64
N ASP A 123 4.94 -5.95 3.03
CA ASP A 123 3.58 -5.80 2.54
C ASP A 123 2.59 -6.45 3.50
N ALA A 124 1.77 -5.62 4.14
CA ALA A 124 0.79 -6.06 5.14
C ALA A 124 -0.28 -6.97 4.52
N GLN A 125 -0.63 -6.79 3.23
CA GLN A 125 -1.56 -7.69 2.53
C GLN A 125 -0.95 -9.08 2.38
N VAL A 126 0.35 -9.18 2.04
CA VAL A 126 1.05 -10.47 1.93
C VAL A 126 1.09 -11.18 3.29
N ILE A 127 1.33 -10.43 4.39
CA ILE A 127 1.30 -10.98 5.74
C ILE A 127 -0.11 -11.47 6.06
N PHE A 128 -1.11 -10.64 5.84
CA PHE A 128 -2.53 -10.99 6.06
C PHE A 128 -2.92 -12.27 5.29
N HIS A 129 -2.57 -12.34 3.99
CA HIS A 129 -2.87 -13.50 3.16
C HIS A 129 -2.16 -14.79 3.60
N LYS A 130 -0.97 -14.68 4.22
CA LYS A 130 -0.25 -15.84 4.77
C LYS A 130 -0.77 -16.29 6.12
N MET A 131 -1.24 -15.36 6.92
CA MET A 131 -1.73 -15.64 8.28
C MET A 131 -3.19 -16.12 8.30
N GLU A 132 -4.01 -15.62 7.38
CA GLU A 132 -5.41 -16.01 7.26
C GLU A 132 -5.56 -17.28 6.42
N LYS A 133 -6.15 -18.31 7.03
CA LYS A 133 -6.49 -19.56 6.32
C LYS A 133 -7.56 -19.26 5.27
N ARG A 134 -7.26 -19.60 4.00
CA ARG A 134 -8.19 -19.46 2.86
C ARG A 134 -8.57 -20.83 2.34
N ASN A 135 -9.25 -21.61 3.17
CA ASN A 135 -9.76 -22.93 2.85
C ASN A 135 -11.28 -22.99 3.17
N LEU A 136 -11.92 -24.10 2.77
CA LEU A 136 -13.36 -24.28 2.96
C LEU A 136 -13.77 -24.14 4.43
N ALA A 137 -13.01 -24.71 5.36
CA ALA A 137 -13.30 -24.60 6.78
C ALA A 137 -13.29 -23.15 7.30
N ALA A 138 -12.36 -22.31 6.79
CA ALA A 138 -12.32 -20.89 7.14
C ALA A 138 -13.52 -20.13 6.54
N ALA A 139 -13.89 -20.44 5.28
CA ALA A 139 -15.07 -19.86 4.63
C ALA A 139 -16.35 -20.27 5.36
N TYR A 140 -16.49 -21.54 5.69
CA TYR A 140 -17.64 -22.07 6.46
C TYR A 140 -17.78 -21.36 7.80
N LYS A 141 -16.67 -21.23 8.55
CA LYS A 141 -16.67 -20.50 9.82
C LYS A 141 -17.08 -19.03 9.65
N PHE A 142 -16.61 -18.38 8.59
CA PHE A 142 -16.92 -16.97 8.36
C PHE A 142 -18.41 -16.75 8.01
N TYR A 143 -18.97 -17.57 7.11
CA TYR A 143 -20.34 -17.39 6.63
C TYR A 143 -21.39 -18.05 7.52
N CYS A 144 -21.09 -19.21 8.14
CA CYS A 144 -22.03 -19.97 8.96
C CYS A 144 -21.86 -19.72 10.46
N GLY A 145 -20.79 -19.04 10.90
CA GLY A 145 -20.54 -18.73 12.31
C GLY A 145 -20.12 -19.94 13.17
N ARG A 146 -19.94 -21.12 12.56
CA ARG A 146 -19.63 -22.41 13.21
C ARG A 146 -18.35 -23.00 12.61
N LYS A 147 -17.71 -23.92 13.34
CA LYS A 147 -16.58 -24.65 12.79
C LYS A 147 -17.08 -25.77 11.87
N MET A 148 -16.43 -25.93 10.72
CA MET A 148 -16.80 -26.95 9.75
C MET A 148 -16.71 -28.36 10.33
N GLU A 149 -15.73 -28.61 11.21
CA GLU A 149 -15.51 -29.89 11.87
C GLU A 149 -16.62 -30.29 12.86
N GLU A 150 -17.50 -29.36 13.22
CA GLU A 150 -18.68 -29.63 14.06
C GLU A 150 -19.82 -30.25 13.25
N ASP A 151 -19.89 -29.98 11.96
CA ASP A 151 -20.98 -30.40 11.08
C ASP A 151 -20.52 -31.41 10.01
N PHE A 152 -19.22 -31.39 9.62
CA PHE A 152 -18.70 -32.17 8.48
C PHE A 152 -17.28 -32.72 8.74
N GLU A 153 -16.97 -33.85 8.06
CA GLU A 153 -15.60 -34.38 7.98
C GLU A 153 -14.88 -33.78 6.75
N ALA A 154 -13.84 -32.96 6.97
CA ALA A 154 -13.08 -32.34 5.91
C ALA A 154 -12.40 -33.36 4.98
N HIS A 155 -12.19 -33.01 3.71
CA HIS A 155 -11.56 -33.83 2.68
C HIS A 155 -12.39 -35.03 2.21
N ARG A 156 -13.68 -35.01 2.44
CA ARG A 156 -14.65 -35.90 1.80
C ARG A 156 -15.46 -35.12 0.80
N ALA A 157 -15.44 -35.52 -0.45
CA ALA A 157 -16.05 -34.77 -1.55
C ALA A 157 -17.54 -34.53 -1.36
N ASP A 158 -18.28 -35.51 -0.80
CA ASP A 158 -19.70 -35.39 -0.46
C ASP A 158 -19.94 -34.29 0.60
N GLN A 159 -19.13 -34.27 1.64
CA GLN A 159 -19.26 -33.34 2.76
C GLN A 159 -18.70 -31.95 2.44
N ASP A 160 -17.58 -31.88 1.68
CA ASP A 160 -17.05 -30.61 1.20
C ASP A 160 -18.04 -29.93 0.23
N THR A 161 -18.78 -30.72 -0.55
CA THR A 161 -19.86 -30.22 -1.42
C THR A 161 -21.02 -29.67 -0.59
N GLU A 162 -21.46 -30.39 0.43
CA GLU A 162 -22.54 -29.95 1.31
C GLU A 162 -22.15 -28.68 2.11
N ALA A 163 -20.92 -28.62 2.62
CA ALA A 163 -20.40 -27.44 3.30
C ALA A 163 -20.25 -26.22 2.38
N THR A 164 -20.20 -26.43 1.05
CA THR A 164 -20.10 -25.37 0.05
C THR A 164 -21.47 -24.85 -0.37
N TYR A 165 -22.50 -25.74 -0.37
CA TYR A 165 -23.89 -25.40 -0.66
C TYR A 165 -24.50 -24.49 0.42
#